data_5749bfeb2ad51a2f241a14e2a72a18a5
#
_entry.id   5749bfeb2ad51a2f241a14e2a72a18a5
#
_cell.length_a   1.000
_cell.length_b   1.000
_cell.length_c   1.000
_cell.angle_alpha   90.00
_cell.angle_beta   90.00
_cell.angle_gamma   90.00
#
_symmetry.space_group_name_H-M   'P 1'
#
loop_
_entity.id
_entity.type
_entity.pdbx_description
1 polymer ?
#
loop_
_entity_poly.entity_id
_entity_poly.type
_entity_poly.pdbx_seq_one_letter_code
_entity_poly.pdbx_strand_id
1 'polypeptide(L)'
;MIQGYAAVDERLVRVADPLDGAQDVIWLDLADPTEAEETAVEERLGIDVPTREEMEEIEDSSRLYVDEGSLFMTATLLSAVATGYSERGPVTFILTGRKLVTLRYHEPSMFRTFPARAEKSGLGCVDGESVLLALLDAIVDRLADILEKVGHDLELVSRGLFRREITAKGSRDYTHVLREIGRLGDLASNVLDSLISVERILVFIAPANGAVKESKGRLKTLSR
;
A
#
# COMPACT_ATOMS: atom_id res chain seq x y z
N MET A 1 -6.46 -13.57 8.85
CA MET A 1 -7.29 -14.14 7.73
C MET A 1 -6.48 -14.13 6.44
N ILE A 2 -6.40 -15.28 5.74
CA ILE A 2 -5.67 -15.41 4.47
C ILE A 2 -6.65 -15.33 3.30
N GLN A 3 -6.30 -14.55 2.28
CA GLN A 3 -6.98 -14.52 0.99
C GLN A 3 -5.97 -14.87 -0.11
N GLY A 4 -6.35 -15.74 -1.04
CA GLY A 4 -5.50 -16.13 -2.16
C GLY A 4 -6.12 -15.79 -3.50
N TYR A 5 -5.26 -15.46 -4.46
CA TYR A 5 -5.65 -15.09 -5.82
C TYR A 5 -4.78 -15.82 -6.83
N ALA A 6 -5.44 -16.39 -7.85
CA ALA A 6 -4.78 -16.99 -9.00
C ALA A 6 -4.95 -16.11 -10.24
N ALA A 7 -4.04 -16.24 -11.20
CA ALA A 7 -4.15 -15.56 -12.49
C ALA A 7 -5.01 -16.38 -13.46
N VAL A 8 -6.03 -15.76 -14.03
CA VAL A 8 -6.83 -16.32 -15.12
C VAL A 8 -7.04 -15.22 -16.16
N ASP A 9 -6.52 -15.39 -17.37
CA ASP A 9 -6.60 -14.40 -18.45
C ASP A 9 -6.18 -12.98 -18.02
N GLU A 10 -5.03 -12.88 -17.35
CA GLU A 10 -4.46 -11.63 -16.80
C GLU A 10 -5.32 -10.94 -15.72
N ARG A 11 -6.28 -11.66 -15.15
CA ARG A 11 -7.18 -11.21 -14.07
C ARG A 11 -6.89 -11.98 -12.80
N LEU A 12 -7.15 -11.35 -11.66
CA LEU A 12 -7.09 -12.01 -10.37
C LEU A 12 -8.43 -12.66 -10.04
N VAL A 13 -8.41 -13.97 -9.82
CA VAL A 13 -9.59 -14.72 -9.37
C VAL A 13 -9.32 -15.22 -7.95
N ARG A 14 -10.28 -14.98 -7.06
CA ARG A 14 -10.17 -15.42 -5.67
C ARG A 14 -10.24 -16.96 -5.57
N VAL A 15 -9.32 -17.53 -4.80
CA VAL A 15 -9.22 -18.97 -4.53
C VAL A 15 -9.89 -19.29 -3.19
N ALA A 16 -10.68 -20.34 -3.12
CA ALA A 16 -11.43 -20.72 -1.91
C ALA A 16 -10.51 -21.24 -0.80
N ASP A 17 -9.54 -22.10 -1.15
CA ASP A 17 -8.52 -22.62 -0.24
C ASP A 17 -7.12 -22.33 -0.82
N PRO A 18 -6.50 -21.19 -0.41
CA PRO A 18 -5.27 -20.73 -1.02
C PRO A 18 -4.02 -21.54 -0.68
N LEU A 19 -4.09 -22.44 0.31
CA LEU A 19 -2.96 -23.24 0.77
C LEU A 19 -3.04 -24.72 0.38
N ASP A 20 -4.16 -25.20 -0.16
CA ASP A 20 -4.32 -26.62 -0.52
C ASP A 20 -3.44 -27.09 -1.70
N GLY A 21 -2.94 -26.14 -2.49
CA GLY A 21 -2.06 -26.40 -3.63
C GLY A 21 -2.77 -26.84 -4.91
N ALA A 22 -4.10 -26.95 -4.90
CA ALA A 22 -4.88 -27.34 -6.08
C ALA A 22 -4.92 -26.29 -7.18
N GLN A 23 -4.68 -25.01 -6.82
CA GLN A 23 -4.63 -23.89 -7.76
C GLN A 23 -3.29 -23.15 -7.69
N ASP A 24 -2.83 -22.60 -8.79
CA ASP A 24 -1.60 -21.80 -8.84
C ASP A 24 -1.85 -20.39 -8.32
N VAL A 25 -1.82 -20.25 -7.00
CA VAL A 25 -1.96 -18.96 -6.32
C VAL A 25 -0.71 -18.12 -6.57
N ILE A 26 -0.89 -16.92 -7.12
CA ILE A 26 0.17 -15.96 -7.39
C ILE A 26 0.24 -14.84 -6.35
N TRP A 27 -0.84 -14.61 -5.58
CA TRP A 27 -0.88 -13.62 -4.51
C TRP A 27 -1.63 -14.18 -3.29
N LEU A 28 -0.97 -14.08 -2.12
CA LEU A 28 -1.54 -14.35 -0.81
C LEU A 28 -1.59 -13.04 -0.01
N ASP A 29 -2.78 -12.64 0.47
CA ASP A 29 -2.96 -11.47 1.33
C ASP A 29 -3.28 -11.92 2.75
N LEU A 30 -2.34 -11.69 3.68
CA LEU A 30 -2.44 -11.97 5.09
C LEU A 30 -2.89 -10.69 5.81
N ALA A 31 -4.18 -10.60 6.11
CA ALA A 31 -4.78 -9.49 6.83
C ALA A 31 -5.03 -9.90 8.27
N ASP A 32 -4.31 -9.29 9.21
CA ASP A 32 -4.36 -9.61 10.65
C ASP A 32 -4.37 -11.12 10.87
N PRO A 33 -3.31 -11.83 10.41
CA PRO A 33 -3.25 -13.28 10.47
C PRO A 33 -3.10 -13.76 11.92
N THR A 34 -3.52 -14.99 12.16
CA THR A 34 -3.21 -15.71 13.38
C THR A 34 -1.86 -16.41 13.24
N GLU A 35 -1.20 -16.73 14.35
CA GLU A 35 0.07 -17.47 14.38
C GLU A 35 -0.01 -18.79 13.57
N ALA A 36 -1.15 -19.51 13.64
CA ALA A 36 -1.37 -20.72 12.85
C ALA A 36 -1.46 -20.44 11.34
N GLU A 37 -2.00 -19.30 10.94
CA GLU A 37 -2.06 -18.87 9.53
C GLU A 37 -0.69 -18.47 9.01
N GLU A 38 0.14 -17.79 9.82
CA GLU A 38 1.52 -17.44 9.49
C GLU A 38 2.36 -18.70 9.31
N THR A 39 2.38 -19.60 10.29
CA THR A 39 3.09 -20.89 10.23
C THR A 39 2.69 -21.71 8.99
N ALA A 40 1.41 -21.76 8.64
CA ALA A 40 0.95 -22.48 7.46
C ALA A 40 1.50 -21.89 6.14
N VAL A 41 1.66 -20.56 6.07
CA VAL A 41 2.27 -19.89 4.91
C VAL A 41 3.78 -20.11 4.87
N GLU A 42 4.45 -20.04 6.01
CA GLU A 42 5.89 -20.30 6.16
C GLU A 42 6.25 -21.71 5.70
N GLU A 43 5.57 -22.73 6.24
CA GLU A 43 5.77 -24.13 5.85
C GLU A 43 5.49 -24.35 4.34
N ARG A 44 4.47 -23.68 3.80
CA ARG A 44 4.05 -23.86 2.41
C ARG A 44 5.01 -23.23 1.41
N LEU A 45 5.60 -22.07 1.75
CA LEU A 45 6.44 -21.27 0.85
C LEU A 45 7.94 -21.38 1.16
N GLY A 46 8.32 -21.89 2.34
CA GLY A 46 9.71 -21.94 2.79
C GLY A 46 10.28 -20.54 3.05
N ILE A 47 9.49 -19.65 3.62
CA ILE A 47 9.89 -18.31 4.00
C ILE A 47 9.66 -18.12 5.49
N ASP A 48 10.36 -17.16 6.09
CA ASP A 48 10.11 -16.68 7.45
C ASP A 48 9.30 -15.37 7.36
N VAL A 49 8.08 -15.36 7.91
CA VAL A 49 7.19 -14.20 7.84
C VAL A 49 7.58 -13.23 8.96
N PRO A 50 7.89 -11.94 8.65
CA PRO A 50 8.32 -11.02 9.68
C PRO A 50 7.24 -10.75 10.72
N THR A 51 7.64 -10.73 11.97
CA THR A 51 6.79 -10.40 13.12
C THR A 51 6.30 -8.94 13.02
N ARG A 52 5.25 -8.62 13.77
CA ARG A 52 4.73 -7.26 13.82
C ARG A 52 5.76 -6.25 14.33
N GLU A 53 6.57 -6.64 15.32
CA GLU A 53 7.65 -5.82 15.87
C GLU A 53 8.73 -5.53 14.83
N GLU A 54 9.14 -6.52 14.05
CA GLU A 54 10.12 -6.36 12.96
C GLU A 54 9.59 -5.45 11.85
N MET A 55 8.30 -5.54 11.52
CA MET A 55 7.68 -4.64 10.55
C MET A 55 7.65 -3.16 11.02
N GLU A 56 7.63 -2.91 12.34
CA GLU A 56 7.62 -1.58 12.95
C GLU A 56 9.02 -0.97 13.06
N GLU A 57 10.09 -1.74 12.81
CA GLU A 57 11.47 -1.24 12.81
C GLU A 57 11.67 -0.10 11.81
N ILE A 58 12.52 0.87 12.19
CA ILE A 58 12.71 2.11 11.43
C ILE A 58 13.87 1.99 10.44
N GLU A 59 14.83 1.11 10.70
CA GLU A 59 16.04 0.96 9.88
C GLU A 59 15.70 0.41 8.48
N ASP A 60 16.27 1.04 7.44
CA ASP A 60 16.04 0.63 6.05
C ASP A 60 16.52 -0.80 5.77
N SER A 61 17.60 -1.25 6.44
CA SER A 61 18.13 -2.61 6.34
C SER A 61 17.18 -3.69 6.88
N SER A 62 16.32 -3.33 7.83
CA SER A 62 15.29 -4.22 8.38
C SER A 62 14.01 -4.22 7.55
N ARG A 63 13.85 -3.22 6.66
CA ARG A 63 12.65 -3.04 5.82
C ARG A 63 12.80 -3.54 4.39
N LEU A 64 14.02 -3.58 3.87
CA LEU A 64 14.32 -3.92 2.48
C LEU A 64 15.53 -4.88 2.46
N TYR A 65 15.26 -6.17 2.38
CA TYR A 65 16.32 -7.18 2.40
C TYR A 65 15.99 -8.37 1.52
N VAL A 66 17.00 -9.19 1.27
CA VAL A 66 16.89 -10.45 0.54
C VAL A 66 17.24 -11.56 1.50
N ASP A 67 16.38 -12.55 1.63
CA ASP A 67 16.62 -13.76 2.39
C ASP A 67 16.21 -14.99 1.60
N GLU A 68 17.09 -16.00 1.52
CA GLU A 68 16.92 -17.25 0.77
C GLU A 68 16.37 -17.07 -0.67
N GLY A 69 16.70 -15.94 -1.31
CA GLY A 69 16.25 -15.61 -2.67
C GLY A 69 14.87 -14.98 -2.73
N SER A 70 14.23 -14.74 -1.61
CA SER A 70 12.99 -13.98 -1.48
C SER A 70 13.30 -12.52 -1.15
N LEU A 71 12.50 -11.60 -1.70
CA LEU A 71 12.62 -10.15 -1.47
C LEU A 71 11.60 -9.74 -0.42
N PHE A 72 12.06 -9.17 0.68
CA PHE A 72 11.23 -8.62 1.75
C PHE A 72 11.23 -7.10 1.67
N MET A 73 10.03 -6.50 1.63
CA MET A 73 9.87 -5.07 1.38
C MET A 73 8.74 -4.52 2.24
N THR A 74 9.07 -3.73 3.26
CA THR A 74 8.08 -3.13 4.16
C THR A 74 7.91 -1.65 3.86
N ALA A 75 6.69 -1.25 3.49
CA ALA A 75 6.26 0.13 3.33
C ALA A 75 5.34 0.58 4.45
N THR A 76 5.41 1.85 4.82
CA THR A 76 4.40 2.48 5.69
C THR A 76 3.29 3.02 4.81
N LEU A 77 2.08 2.48 4.94
CA LEU A 77 0.93 2.87 4.13
C LEU A 77 -0.19 3.49 4.96
N LEU A 78 -0.86 4.44 4.33
CA LEU A 78 -2.01 5.13 4.91
C LEU A 78 -3.24 4.23 4.87
N SER A 79 -3.94 4.07 6.00
CA SER A 79 -5.24 3.45 6.04
C SER A 79 -6.37 4.47 5.90
N ALA A 80 -7.54 4.03 5.42
CA ALA A 80 -8.70 4.89 5.29
C ALA A 80 -9.26 5.25 6.66
N VAL A 81 -9.44 6.54 6.89
CA VAL A 81 -9.91 7.05 8.17
C VAL A 81 -11.38 7.37 8.10
N ALA A 82 -12.18 6.62 8.84
CA ALA A 82 -13.60 6.92 9.03
C ALA A 82 -13.85 8.11 9.98
N THR A 83 -12.86 8.46 10.81
CA THR A 83 -13.01 9.41 11.93
C THR A 83 -12.32 10.76 11.75
N GLY A 84 -11.77 11.05 10.57
CA GLY A 84 -11.05 12.31 10.28
C GLY A 84 -9.57 12.32 10.68
N TYR A 85 -9.07 11.26 11.33
CA TYR A 85 -7.64 11.07 11.61
C TYR A 85 -7.07 10.03 10.65
N SER A 86 -5.91 10.28 10.09
CA SER A 86 -5.21 9.34 9.23
C SER A 86 -4.36 8.39 10.07
N GLU A 87 -4.65 7.11 10.00
CA GLU A 87 -3.79 6.08 10.57
C GLU A 87 -2.83 5.58 9.49
N ARG A 88 -1.63 5.22 9.88
CA ARG A 88 -0.61 4.61 9.03
C ARG A 88 -0.02 3.40 9.73
N GLY A 89 0.36 2.41 8.96
CA GLY A 89 0.98 1.21 9.48
C GLY A 89 1.86 0.52 8.44
N PRO A 90 2.68 -0.43 8.88
CA PRO A 90 3.53 -1.19 7.98
C PRO A 90 2.69 -2.20 7.19
N VAL A 91 3.09 -2.39 5.93
CA VAL A 91 2.68 -3.48 5.05
C VAL A 91 3.94 -4.09 4.49
N THR A 92 4.11 -5.38 4.66
CA THR A 92 5.23 -6.11 4.07
C THR A 92 4.79 -6.82 2.80
N PHE A 93 5.58 -6.65 1.75
CA PHE A 93 5.45 -7.33 0.48
C PHE A 93 6.61 -8.33 0.37
N ILE A 94 6.32 -9.61 0.18
CA ILE A 94 7.32 -10.67 0.05
C ILE A 94 7.18 -11.27 -1.35
N LEU A 95 8.22 -11.11 -2.18
CA LEU A 95 8.30 -11.79 -3.45
C LEU A 95 9.15 -13.06 -3.31
N THR A 96 8.51 -14.22 -3.46
CA THR A 96 9.16 -15.52 -3.42
C THR A 96 8.81 -16.32 -4.68
N GLY A 97 9.83 -16.64 -5.49
CA GLY A 97 9.64 -17.27 -6.79
C GLY A 97 8.69 -16.45 -7.68
N ARG A 98 7.52 -17.02 -8.03
CA ARG A 98 6.49 -16.34 -8.83
C ARG A 98 5.31 -15.82 -8.01
N LYS A 99 5.42 -15.83 -6.68
CA LYS A 99 4.33 -15.48 -5.77
C LYS A 99 4.61 -14.18 -5.04
N LEU A 100 3.56 -13.42 -4.79
CA LEU A 100 3.54 -12.30 -3.87
C LEU A 100 2.83 -12.74 -2.59
N VAL A 101 3.40 -12.42 -1.44
CA VAL A 101 2.72 -12.45 -0.14
C VAL A 101 2.65 -11.01 0.36
N THR A 102 1.49 -10.58 0.83
CA THR A 102 1.31 -9.31 1.54
C THR A 102 0.89 -9.58 2.98
N LEU A 103 1.58 -8.93 3.93
CA LEU A 103 1.31 -9.03 5.36
C LEU A 103 0.96 -7.65 5.91
N ARG A 104 -0.16 -7.56 6.64
CA ARG A 104 -0.65 -6.31 7.21
C ARG A 104 -1.54 -6.51 8.43
N TYR A 105 -1.45 -5.60 9.40
CA TYR A 105 -2.27 -5.57 10.61
C TYR A 105 -3.20 -4.35 10.66
N HIS A 106 -3.37 -3.67 9.53
CA HIS A 106 -4.29 -2.56 9.32
C HIS A 106 -4.90 -2.65 7.91
N GLU A 107 -5.86 -1.77 7.57
CA GLU A 107 -6.63 -1.89 6.33
C GLU A 107 -6.42 -0.69 5.41
N PRO A 108 -5.32 -0.63 4.61
CA PRO A 108 -5.22 0.34 3.53
C PRO A 108 -6.31 0.09 2.51
N SER A 109 -7.02 1.14 2.11
CA SER A 109 -8.22 1.03 1.25
C SER A 109 -7.99 0.28 -0.06
N MET A 110 -6.75 0.25 -0.56
CA MET A 110 -6.39 -0.43 -1.80
C MET A 110 -6.52 -1.94 -1.71
N PHE A 111 -6.20 -2.55 -0.57
CA PHE A 111 -6.33 -4.00 -0.39
C PHE A 111 -7.77 -4.50 -0.49
N ARG A 112 -8.75 -3.62 -0.25
CA ARG A 112 -10.16 -3.92 -0.43
C ARG A 112 -10.64 -3.68 -1.87
N THR A 113 -10.13 -2.65 -2.55
CA THR A 113 -10.63 -2.21 -3.85
C THR A 113 -9.88 -2.83 -5.03
N PHE A 114 -8.57 -3.06 -4.87
CA PHE A 114 -7.72 -3.61 -5.93
C PHE A 114 -8.14 -5.00 -6.40
N PRO A 115 -8.44 -6.00 -5.54
CA PRO A 115 -8.85 -7.32 -6.01
C PRO A 115 -10.09 -7.27 -6.89
N ALA A 116 -11.11 -6.51 -6.49
CA ALA A 116 -12.34 -6.36 -7.26
C ALA A 116 -12.14 -5.63 -8.60
N ARG A 117 -11.15 -4.72 -8.68
CA ARG A 117 -10.74 -4.06 -9.92
C ARG A 117 -9.97 -5.03 -10.83
N ALA A 118 -9.04 -5.79 -10.26
CA ALA A 118 -8.20 -6.74 -10.99
C ALA A 118 -8.99 -7.97 -11.50
N GLU A 119 -10.09 -8.33 -10.85
CA GLU A 119 -11.02 -9.35 -11.33
C GLU A 119 -11.79 -8.90 -12.58
N LYS A 120 -12.22 -7.64 -12.61
CA LYS A 120 -13.03 -7.08 -13.71
C LYS A 120 -12.20 -6.67 -14.92
N SER A 121 -11.01 -6.16 -14.69
CA SER A 121 -10.13 -5.59 -15.71
C SER A 121 -8.81 -6.38 -15.77
N GLY A 122 -8.38 -6.80 -16.95
CA GLY A 122 -7.04 -7.38 -17.13
C GLY A 122 -5.99 -6.32 -16.80
N LEU A 123 -5.38 -6.42 -15.61
CA LEU A 123 -4.30 -5.54 -15.17
C LEU A 123 -2.90 -6.11 -15.48
N GLY A 124 -2.83 -7.16 -16.32
CA GLY A 124 -1.58 -7.86 -16.63
C GLY A 124 -1.01 -8.63 -15.43
N CYS A 125 -1.87 -9.10 -14.52
CA CYS A 125 -1.47 -9.89 -13.35
C CYS A 125 -1.24 -11.34 -13.77
N VAL A 126 0.00 -11.72 -14.04
CA VAL A 126 0.39 -13.08 -14.49
C VAL A 126 1.27 -13.81 -13.47
N ASP A 127 1.86 -13.07 -12.53
CA ASP A 127 2.71 -13.57 -11.45
C ASP A 127 2.74 -12.56 -10.28
N GLY A 128 3.45 -12.92 -9.19
CA GLY A 128 3.56 -12.09 -8.00
C GLY A 128 4.20 -10.72 -8.25
N GLU A 129 5.17 -10.62 -9.16
CA GLU A 129 5.83 -9.36 -9.50
C GLU A 129 4.86 -8.41 -10.21
N SER A 130 4.12 -8.89 -11.20
CA SER A 130 3.12 -8.09 -11.91
C SER A 130 1.98 -7.64 -10.98
N VAL A 131 1.57 -8.48 -10.02
CA VAL A 131 0.62 -8.09 -8.97
C VAL A 131 1.19 -7.00 -8.08
N LEU A 132 2.45 -7.14 -7.61
CA LEU A 132 3.12 -6.11 -6.80
C LEU A 132 3.14 -4.76 -7.51
N LEU A 133 3.61 -4.72 -8.76
CA LEU A 133 3.68 -3.49 -9.53
C LEU A 133 2.29 -2.86 -9.75
N ALA A 134 1.28 -3.67 -10.07
CA ALA A 134 -0.09 -3.17 -10.24
C ALA A 134 -0.71 -2.67 -8.91
N LEU A 135 -0.36 -3.30 -7.78
CA LEU A 135 -0.81 -2.87 -6.46
C LEU A 135 -0.12 -1.57 -6.02
N LEU A 136 1.20 -1.44 -6.24
CA LEU A 136 1.94 -0.21 -5.97
C LEU A 136 1.42 0.96 -6.83
N ASP A 137 1.13 0.74 -8.11
CA ASP A 137 0.50 1.72 -9.00
C ASP A 137 -0.84 2.22 -8.43
N ALA A 138 -1.69 1.29 -8.02
CA ALA A 138 -2.98 1.61 -7.41
C ALA A 138 -2.85 2.34 -6.06
N ILE A 139 -1.80 2.05 -5.27
CA ILE A 139 -1.49 2.77 -4.04
C ILE A 139 -1.09 4.21 -4.36
N VAL A 140 -0.21 4.44 -5.33
CA VAL A 140 0.23 5.77 -5.75
C VAL A 140 -0.95 6.60 -6.28
N ASP A 141 -1.79 6.03 -7.14
CA ASP A 141 -3.02 6.68 -7.62
C ASP A 141 -3.90 7.14 -6.45
N ARG A 142 -4.09 6.27 -5.45
CA ARG A 142 -4.89 6.60 -4.28
C ARG A 142 -4.29 7.71 -3.42
N LEU A 143 -2.97 7.71 -3.25
CA LEU A 143 -2.26 8.76 -2.51
C LEU A 143 -2.35 10.11 -3.26
N ALA A 144 -2.28 10.10 -4.59
CA ALA A 144 -2.50 11.28 -5.42
C ALA A 144 -3.92 11.86 -5.25
N ASP A 145 -4.97 11.01 -5.28
CA ASP A 145 -6.35 11.43 -5.01
C ASP A 145 -6.51 12.12 -3.64
N ILE A 146 -5.82 11.58 -2.62
CA ILE A 146 -5.85 12.15 -1.26
C ILE A 146 -5.19 13.53 -1.26
N LEU A 147 -4.02 13.70 -1.91
CA LEU A 147 -3.33 14.99 -2.00
C LEU A 147 -4.15 16.04 -2.76
N GLU A 148 -4.80 15.65 -3.86
CA GLU A 148 -5.70 16.54 -4.61
C GLU A 148 -6.84 17.02 -3.70
N LYS A 149 -7.44 16.13 -2.92
CA LYS A 149 -8.47 16.50 -1.95
C LYS A 149 -7.93 17.43 -0.85
N VAL A 150 -6.74 17.17 -0.31
CA VAL A 150 -6.09 18.06 0.68
C VAL A 150 -5.89 19.45 0.09
N GLY A 151 -5.41 19.55 -1.14
CA GLY A 151 -5.24 20.83 -1.84
C GLY A 151 -6.56 21.59 -1.98
N HIS A 152 -7.62 20.91 -2.39
CA HIS A 152 -8.97 21.49 -2.50
C HIS A 152 -9.50 21.98 -1.14
N ASP A 153 -9.38 21.17 -0.09
CA ASP A 153 -9.86 21.51 1.26
C ASP A 153 -9.09 22.71 1.84
N LEU A 154 -7.75 22.79 1.63
CA LEU A 154 -6.95 23.96 2.00
C LEU A 154 -7.41 25.24 1.28
N GLU A 155 -7.76 25.13 0.00
CA GLU A 155 -8.29 26.29 -0.75
C GLU A 155 -9.64 26.77 -0.20
N LEU A 156 -10.53 25.86 0.20
CA LEU A 156 -11.80 26.18 0.85
C LEU A 156 -11.58 26.90 2.19
N VAL A 157 -10.65 26.40 3.02
CA VAL A 157 -10.29 27.03 4.30
C VAL A 157 -9.76 28.45 4.04
N SER A 158 -8.85 28.63 3.09
CA SER A 158 -8.29 29.93 2.70
C SER A 158 -9.37 30.91 2.24
N ARG A 159 -10.22 30.51 1.30
CA ARG A 159 -11.33 31.34 0.83
C ARG A 159 -12.30 31.71 1.95
N GLY A 160 -12.57 30.79 2.87
CA GLY A 160 -13.42 31.03 4.04
C GLY A 160 -12.86 32.09 4.98
N LEU A 161 -11.54 32.12 5.18
CA LEU A 161 -10.84 33.14 5.96
C LEU A 161 -10.99 34.52 5.33
N PHE A 162 -10.66 34.68 4.04
CA PHE A 162 -10.71 35.97 3.36
C PHE A 162 -12.13 36.56 3.26
N ARG A 163 -13.15 35.73 3.03
CA ARG A 163 -14.56 36.19 3.03
C ARG A 163 -15.01 36.69 4.40
N ARG A 164 -14.61 36.06 5.49
CA ARG A 164 -14.93 36.47 6.86
C ARG A 164 -14.21 37.75 7.28
N GLU A 165 -13.03 38.04 6.73
CA GLU A 165 -12.32 39.31 6.95
C GLU A 165 -13.10 40.54 6.48
N ILE A 166 -13.89 40.38 5.41
CA ILE A 166 -14.67 41.46 4.82
C ILE A 166 -15.95 41.74 5.61
N THR A 167 -16.49 40.79 6.39
CA THR A 167 -17.83 40.86 6.95
C THR A 167 -17.92 40.95 8.49
N ALA A 168 -16.83 40.80 9.25
CA ALA A 168 -16.91 40.64 10.70
C ALA A 168 -16.24 41.76 11.51
N LYS A 169 -17.04 42.56 12.23
CA LYS A 169 -16.64 43.34 13.41
C LYS A 169 -16.92 42.48 14.68
N GLY A 170 -15.95 41.64 15.13
CA GLY A 170 -16.11 40.86 16.33
C GLY A 170 -14.90 39.96 16.62
N SER A 171 -14.78 39.49 17.89
CA SER A 171 -13.72 38.54 18.28
C SER A 171 -13.77 37.29 17.40
N ARG A 172 -12.65 36.95 16.77
CA ARG A 172 -12.54 35.86 15.82
C ARG A 172 -12.04 34.61 16.51
N ASP A 173 -12.84 33.57 16.52
CA ASP A 173 -12.34 32.24 16.91
C ASP A 173 -11.72 31.55 15.70
N TYR A 174 -10.38 31.61 15.62
CA TYR A 174 -9.59 30.93 14.59
C TYR A 174 -9.28 29.46 14.97
N THR A 175 -9.70 29.00 16.13
CA THR A 175 -9.37 27.67 16.66
C THR A 175 -9.79 26.54 15.71
N HIS A 176 -10.98 26.68 15.10
CA HIS A 176 -11.47 25.70 14.13
C HIS A 176 -10.59 25.67 12.87
N VAL A 177 -10.20 26.84 12.36
CA VAL A 177 -9.37 26.97 11.16
C VAL A 177 -7.98 26.39 11.39
N LEU A 178 -7.36 26.73 12.52
CA LEU A 178 -6.04 26.20 12.89
C LEU A 178 -6.07 24.67 13.06
N ARG A 179 -7.14 24.13 13.66
CA ARG A 179 -7.31 22.70 13.78
C ARG A 179 -7.45 22.00 12.41
N GLU A 180 -8.22 22.60 11.51
CA GLU A 180 -8.40 22.04 10.17
C GLU A 180 -7.11 22.08 9.34
N ILE A 181 -6.35 23.20 9.41
CA ILE A 181 -5.04 23.30 8.77
C ILE A 181 -4.06 22.25 9.36
N GLY A 182 -4.05 22.07 10.69
CA GLY A 182 -3.23 21.04 11.34
C GLY A 182 -3.58 19.64 10.83
N ARG A 183 -4.86 19.30 10.80
CA ARG A 183 -5.36 18.02 10.29
C ARG A 183 -4.96 17.76 8.82
N LEU A 184 -5.08 18.76 7.97
CA LEU A 184 -4.68 18.65 6.55
C LEU A 184 -3.16 18.52 6.40
N GLY A 185 -2.38 19.23 7.24
CA GLY A 185 -0.94 19.13 7.30
C GLY A 185 -0.46 17.73 7.71
N ASP A 186 -1.07 17.16 8.77
CA ASP A 186 -0.78 15.79 9.22
C ASP A 186 -1.11 14.77 8.12
N LEU A 187 -2.25 14.93 7.45
CA LEU A 187 -2.64 14.05 6.36
C LEU A 187 -1.64 14.13 5.19
N ALA A 188 -1.21 15.33 4.79
CA ALA A 188 -0.22 15.53 3.74
C ALA A 188 1.14 14.89 4.10
N SER A 189 1.58 15.03 5.35
CA SER A 189 2.80 14.39 5.84
C SER A 189 2.72 12.86 5.80
N ASN A 190 1.60 12.29 6.22
CA ASN A 190 1.40 10.84 6.18
C ASN A 190 1.36 10.27 4.75
N VAL A 191 0.79 11.04 3.80
CA VAL A 191 0.83 10.69 2.37
C VAL A 191 2.27 10.72 1.85
N LEU A 192 3.04 11.75 2.20
CA LEU A 192 4.45 11.86 1.79
C LEU A 192 5.29 10.69 2.31
N ASP A 193 5.13 10.31 3.58
CA ASP A 193 5.82 9.15 4.16
C ASP A 193 5.48 7.85 3.42
N SER A 194 4.20 7.68 3.03
CA SER A 194 3.78 6.52 2.24
C SER A 194 4.39 6.52 0.84
N LEU A 195 4.45 7.67 0.17
CA LEU A 195 5.08 7.79 -1.16
C LEU A 195 6.57 7.50 -1.11
N ILE A 196 7.29 8.01 -0.10
CA ILE A 196 8.73 7.73 0.12
C ILE A 196 8.94 6.23 0.35
N SER A 197 8.07 5.57 1.13
CA SER A 197 8.16 4.14 1.37
C SER A 197 7.96 3.32 0.07
N VAL A 198 7.00 3.72 -0.76
CA VAL A 198 6.75 3.08 -2.07
C VAL A 198 7.93 3.32 -3.02
N GLU A 199 8.48 4.54 -3.08
CA GLU A 199 9.66 4.85 -3.90
C GLU A 199 10.86 3.96 -3.52
N ARG A 200 11.11 3.75 -2.23
CA ARG A 200 12.19 2.86 -1.75
C ARG A 200 12.00 1.42 -2.24
N ILE A 201 10.79 0.88 -2.20
CA ILE A 201 10.48 -0.43 -2.76
C ILE A 201 10.81 -0.46 -4.25
N LEU A 202 10.35 0.54 -5.04
CA LEU A 202 10.60 0.61 -6.47
C LEU A 202 12.09 0.66 -6.81
N VAL A 203 12.87 1.42 -6.04
CA VAL A 203 14.34 1.49 -6.18
C VAL A 203 14.99 0.14 -5.83
N PHE A 204 14.49 -0.53 -4.79
CA PHE A 204 15.02 -1.82 -4.33
C PHE A 204 14.81 -2.94 -5.37
N ILE A 205 13.63 -3.02 -5.98
CA ILE A 205 13.30 -4.04 -6.98
C ILE A 205 13.89 -3.74 -8.38
N ALA A 206 14.23 -2.48 -8.69
CA ALA A 206 14.73 -2.08 -10.01
C ALA A 206 15.98 -2.84 -10.48
N PRO A 207 17.01 -3.13 -9.64
CA PRO A 207 18.17 -3.93 -10.02
C PRO A 207 17.84 -5.41 -10.18
N ALA A 208 16.90 -5.96 -9.39
CA ALA A 208 16.50 -7.37 -9.45
C ALA A 208 15.84 -7.72 -10.80
N ASN A 209 15.21 -6.73 -11.44
CA ASN A 209 14.52 -6.84 -12.73
C ASN A 209 15.44 -6.69 -13.95
N GLY A 210 16.74 -6.81 -13.80
CA GLY A 210 17.72 -6.72 -14.90
C GLY A 210 17.48 -7.66 -16.10
N ALA A 211 16.55 -8.60 -15.99
CA ALA A 211 16.23 -9.62 -16.99
C ALA A 211 14.92 -9.39 -17.77
N VAL A 212 14.03 -8.49 -17.37
CA VAL A 212 12.70 -8.34 -18.00
C VAL A 212 12.49 -6.92 -18.52
N LYS A 213 12.53 -6.76 -19.84
CA LYS A 213 12.39 -5.48 -20.56
C LYS A 213 11.03 -4.79 -20.38
N GLU A 214 9.97 -5.53 -20.05
CA GLU A 214 8.61 -5.02 -19.89
C GLU A 214 8.39 -4.31 -18.54
N SER A 215 8.96 -4.84 -17.47
CA SER A 215 8.90 -4.25 -16.13
C SER A 215 9.57 -2.86 -16.05
N LYS A 216 10.61 -2.62 -16.85
CA LYS A 216 11.30 -1.32 -16.93
C LYS A 216 10.41 -0.16 -17.39
N GLY A 217 9.39 -0.43 -18.21
CA GLY A 217 8.43 0.57 -18.65
C GLY A 217 7.51 1.03 -17.51
N ARG A 218 6.99 0.10 -16.73
CA ARG A 218 6.09 0.37 -15.59
C ARG A 218 6.80 1.06 -14.43
N LEU A 219 8.00 0.58 -14.04
CA LEU A 219 8.84 1.22 -13.04
C LEU A 219 9.15 2.69 -13.34
N LYS A 220 9.45 3.00 -14.62
CA LYS A 220 9.71 4.37 -15.06
C LYS A 220 8.50 5.30 -14.99
N THR A 221 7.29 4.76 -15.08
CA THR A 221 6.05 5.51 -14.99
C THR A 221 5.72 5.83 -13.52
N LEU A 222 5.97 4.87 -12.61
CA LEU A 222 5.73 5.02 -11.18
C LEU A 222 6.70 5.98 -10.47
N SER A 223 7.93 6.12 -10.98
CA SER A 223 8.97 6.99 -10.41
C SER A 223 8.96 8.44 -10.93
N ARG A 224 7.96 8.85 -11.74
CA ARG A 224 7.73 10.22 -12.21
C ARG A 224 6.58 10.90 -11.50
#